data_1fba867319f9b155a6d87049f819bc18
#
_entry.id   1fba867319f9b155a6d87049f819bc18
#
_cell.length_a   1.000
_cell.length_b   1.000
_cell.length_c   1.000
_cell.angle_alpha   90.00
_cell.angle_beta   90.00
_cell.angle_gamma   90.00
#
_symmetry.space_group_name_H-M   'P 1'
#
loop_
_entity.id
_entity.type
_entity.pdbx_description
1 polymer ?
#
loop_
_entity_poly.entity_id
_entity_poly.type
_entity_poly.pdbx_seq_one_letter_code
_entity_poly.pdbx_strand_id
1 'polypeptide(L)'
;TPESVIRGGHAHKTTIQAIIAVSGTIIFDIQGQKEYKEIFTLDSPNKLLIIPTLYWSDIKFSHNAVLLCLASEEFNEKEYIRDYNEFKKL
;
A
#
# COMPACT_ATOMS: atom_id res chain seq x y z
N THR A 1 13.14 -9.65 0.11
CA THR A 1 12.22 -9.64 1.25
C THR A 1 11.72 -11.05 1.51
N PRO A 2 11.85 -11.56 2.76
CA PRO A 2 11.28 -12.85 3.09
C PRO A 2 9.77 -12.87 2.89
N GLU A 3 9.27 -14.03 2.55
CA GLU A 3 7.89 -14.21 2.13
C GLU A 3 6.86 -13.78 3.17
N SER A 4 7.15 -13.95 4.43
CA SER A 4 6.21 -13.66 5.50
C SER A 4 6.32 -12.22 6.05
N VAL A 5 7.21 -11.42 5.52
CA VAL A 5 7.40 -10.05 6.04
C VAL A 5 6.30 -9.13 5.53
N ILE A 6 5.68 -8.41 6.47
CA ILE A 6 4.67 -7.41 6.16
C ILE A 6 5.33 -6.05 6.15
N ARG A 7 5.09 -5.28 5.09
CA ARG A 7 5.63 -3.94 4.89
C ARG A 7 4.47 -2.95 4.76
N GLY A 8 4.80 -1.67 4.75
CA GLY A 8 3.81 -0.61 4.65
C GLY A 8 3.42 -0.15 6.04
N GLY A 9 2.16 -0.39 6.42
CA GLY A 9 1.68 0.07 7.72
C GLY A 9 1.60 1.58 7.77
N HIS A 10 1.00 2.18 6.74
CA HIS A 10 0.86 3.64 6.69
C HIS A 10 -0.31 4.03 5.79
N ALA A 11 -0.69 5.30 5.90
CA ALA A 11 -1.62 5.95 4.98
C ALA A 11 -0.99 7.26 4.54
N HIS A 12 -1.43 7.76 3.40
CA HIS A 12 -0.98 9.05 2.86
C HIS A 12 -2.08 10.09 2.98
N LYS A 13 -1.72 11.30 3.39
CA LYS A 13 -2.67 12.41 3.49
C LYS A 13 -2.95 13.04 2.13
N THR A 14 -1.91 13.15 1.28
CA THR A 14 -2.00 13.90 0.03
C THR A 14 -1.53 13.12 -1.18
N THR A 15 -0.81 12.02 -1.01
CA THR A 15 -0.22 11.27 -2.11
C THR A 15 -1.14 10.16 -2.59
N ILE A 16 -1.31 10.08 -3.91
CA ILE A 16 -1.98 8.96 -4.57
C ILE A 16 -0.89 8.07 -5.15
N GLN A 17 -1.03 6.77 -4.99
CA GLN A 17 -0.04 5.81 -5.47
C GLN A 17 -0.62 4.92 -6.56
N ALA A 18 0.21 4.61 -7.56
CA ALA A 18 -0.11 3.62 -8.58
C ALA A 18 0.95 2.52 -8.48
N ILE A 19 0.50 1.29 -8.29
CA ILE A 19 1.39 0.19 -7.92
C ILE A 19 1.24 -0.98 -8.86
N ILE A 20 2.38 -1.52 -9.28
CA ILE A 20 2.46 -2.69 -10.16
C ILE A 20 3.44 -3.69 -9.54
N ALA A 21 3.09 -4.96 -9.54
CA ALA A 21 4.04 -6.02 -9.22
C ALA A 21 4.80 -6.38 -10.50
N VAL A 22 6.04 -5.94 -10.58
CA VAL A 22 6.89 -6.21 -11.75
C VAL A 22 7.23 -7.69 -11.83
N SER A 23 7.46 -8.32 -10.67
CA SER A 23 7.67 -9.76 -10.57
C SER A 23 7.19 -10.25 -9.22
N GLY A 24 6.86 -11.54 -9.13
CA GLY A 24 6.38 -12.16 -7.92
C GLY A 24 4.93 -11.79 -7.63
N THR A 25 4.52 -12.02 -6.39
CA THR A 25 3.17 -11.75 -5.91
C THR A 25 3.24 -10.80 -4.73
N ILE A 26 2.41 -9.77 -4.75
CA ILE A 26 2.34 -8.79 -3.68
C ILE A 26 0.87 -8.68 -3.25
N ILE A 27 0.63 -8.83 -1.95
CA ILE A 27 -0.72 -8.77 -1.40
C ILE A 27 -0.85 -7.48 -0.61
N PHE A 28 -1.88 -6.70 -0.93
CA PHE A 28 -2.20 -5.45 -0.25
C PHE A 28 -3.44 -5.64 0.58
N ASP A 29 -3.32 -5.38 1.89
CA ASP A 29 -4.45 -5.32 2.80
C ASP A 29 -4.78 -3.85 2.98
N ILE A 30 -5.88 -3.40 2.40
CA ILE A 30 -6.24 -1.99 2.33
C ILE A 30 -7.43 -1.73 3.25
N GLN A 31 -7.30 -0.69 4.07
CA GLN A 31 -8.38 -0.24 4.95
C GLN A 31 -8.67 1.23 4.67
N GLY A 32 -9.94 1.56 4.63
CA GLY A 32 -10.39 2.94 4.43
C GLY A 32 -11.25 3.41 5.58
N GLN A 33 -11.98 4.48 5.32
CA GLN A 33 -12.92 5.02 6.30
C GLN A 33 -14.19 4.18 6.35
N LYS A 34 -14.95 4.31 7.44
CA LYS A 34 -16.23 3.60 7.61
C LYS A 34 -16.07 2.08 7.52
N GLU A 35 -14.97 1.58 8.10
CA GLU A 35 -14.68 0.14 8.17
C GLU A 35 -14.48 -0.54 6.82
N TYR A 36 -14.20 0.22 5.77
CA TYR A 36 -13.85 -0.36 4.48
C TYR A 36 -12.59 -1.21 4.61
N LYS A 37 -12.63 -2.42 4.10
CA LYS A 37 -11.49 -3.33 4.04
C LYS A 37 -11.55 -4.14 2.76
N GLU A 38 -10.40 -4.29 2.11
CA GLU A 38 -10.31 -5.14 0.94
C GLU A 38 -8.88 -5.62 0.75
N ILE A 39 -8.74 -6.84 0.24
CA ILE A 39 -7.43 -7.43 -0.04
C ILE A 39 -7.27 -7.50 -1.54
N PHE A 40 -6.15 -6.97 -2.04
CA PHE A 40 -5.82 -7.01 -3.45
C PHE A 40 -4.56 -7.83 -3.65
N THR A 41 -4.57 -8.71 -4.64
CA THR A 41 -3.41 -9.52 -5.00
C THR A 41 -2.87 -9.08 -6.34
N LEU A 42 -1.62 -8.63 -6.36
CA LEU A 42 -0.93 -8.27 -7.59
C LEU A 42 0.04 -9.40 -7.91
N ASP A 43 -0.27 -10.17 -8.94
CA ASP A 43 0.51 -11.34 -9.35
C ASP A 43 0.95 -11.28 -10.81
N SER A 44 0.82 -10.12 -11.43
CA SER A 44 1.13 -9.92 -12.84
C SER A 44 1.43 -8.45 -13.09
N PRO A 45 2.39 -8.13 -13.98
CA PRO A 45 2.66 -6.73 -14.33
C PRO A 45 1.52 -6.08 -15.13
N ASN A 46 0.50 -6.84 -15.50
CA ASN A 46 -0.66 -6.31 -16.21
C ASN A 46 -1.73 -5.75 -15.29
N LYS A 47 -1.55 -5.85 -13.98
CA LYS A 47 -2.50 -5.35 -13.00
C LYS A 47 -1.95 -4.09 -12.34
N LEU A 48 -2.75 -3.06 -12.28
CA LEU A 48 -2.41 -1.78 -11.66
C LEU A 48 -3.35 -1.54 -10.47
N LEU A 49 -2.78 -1.26 -9.31
CA LEU A 49 -3.56 -0.90 -8.12
C LEU A 49 -3.37 0.59 -7.85
N ILE A 50 -4.48 1.33 -7.79
CA ILE A 50 -4.46 2.73 -7.40
C ILE A 50 -4.88 2.83 -5.94
N ILE A 51 -4.04 3.44 -5.11
CA ILE A 51 -4.35 3.68 -3.69
C ILE A 51 -4.54 5.18 -3.51
N PRO A 52 -5.79 5.63 -3.30
CA PRO A 52 -6.07 7.05 -3.05
C PRO A 52 -5.55 7.47 -1.67
N THR A 53 -5.68 8.75 -1.38
CA THR A 53 -5.30 9.28 -0.07
C THR A 53 -6.20 8.69 1.03
N LEU A 54 -5.66 8.65 2.25
CA LEU A 54 -6.39 8.24 3.45
C LEU A 54 -6.86 6.79 3.43
N TYR A 55 -6.06 5.92 2.78
CA TYR A 55 -6.23 4.48 2.88
C TYR A 55 -5.00 3.88 3.53
N TRP A 56 -5.22 3.08 4.55
CA TRP A 56 -4.15 2.38 5.24
C TRP A 56 -3.78 1.13 4.47
N SER A 57 -2.50 0.91 4.25
CA SER A 57 -2.06 -0.28 3.53
C SER A 57 -0.99 -1.05 4.29
N ASP A 58 -1.19 -2.35 4.39
CA ASP A 58 -0.18 -3.30 4.81
C ASP A 58 0.15 -4.16 3.60
N ILE A 59 1.44 -4.42 3.38
CA ILE A 59 1.90 -5.05 2.16
C ILE A 59 2.69 -6.31 2.49
N LYS A 60 2.33 -7.41 1.84
CA LYS A 60 3.03 -8.69 2.01
C LYS A 60 3.63 -9.11 0.68
N PHE A 61 4.92 -9.39 0.68
CA PHE A 61 5.66 -9.74 -0.52
C PHE A 61 5.95 -11.23 -0.57
N SER A 62 5.82 -11.85 -1.74
CA SER A 62 6.37 -13.18 -1.96
C SER A 62 7.88 -13.08 -2.08
N HIS A 63 8.56 -14.23 -2.01
CA HIS A 63 10.01 -14.27 -2.17
C HIS A 63 10.39 -13.70 -3.55
N ASN A 64 11.36 -12.80 -3.57
CA ASN A 64 11.84 -12.14 -4.79
C ASN A 64 10.80 -11.27 -5.53
N ALA A 65 9.76 -10.86 -4.85
CA ALA A 65 8.80 -9.93 -5.46
C ALA A 65 9.42 -8.54 -5.63
N VAL A 66 9.09 -7.90 -6.74
CA VAL A 66 9.55 -6.54 -7.06
C VAL A 66 8.35 -5.65 -7.31
N LEU A 67 8.31 -4.54 -6.59
CA LEU A 67 7.22 -3.56 -6.66
C LEU A 67 7.69 -2.30 -7.37
N LEU A 68 6.87 -1.81 -8.28
CA LEU A 68 7.03 -0.48 -8.86
C LEU A 68 5.92 0.40 -8.32
N CYS A 69 6.29 1.50 -7.69
CA CYS A 69 5.33 2.45 -7.14
C CYS A 69 5.57 3.82 -7.76
N LEU A 70 4.51 4.37 -8.35
CA LEU A 70 4.51 5.74 -8.84
C LEU A 70 3.67 6.56 -7.88
N ALA A 71 4.22 7.65 -7.39
CA ALA A 71 3.56 8.53 -6.43
C ALA A 71 3.23 9.86 -7.09
N SER A 72 2.08 10.43 -6.75
CA SER A 72 1.65 11.72 -7.31
C SER A 72 2.46 12.90 -6.78
N GLU A 73 3.17 12.72 -5.66
CA GLU A 73 3.95 13.77 -5.02
C GLU A 73 5.30 13.23 -4.57
N GLU A 74 6.26 14.15 -4.39
CA GLU A 74 7.56 13.80 -3.85
C GLU A 74 7.42 13.31 -2.41
N PHE A 75 8.38 12.51 -1.96
CA PHE A 75 8.38 12.03 -0.59
C PHE A 75 8.39 13.18 0.41
N ASN A 76 7.50 13.12 1.40
CA ASN A 76 7.42 14.07 2.49
C ASN A 76 6.87 13.32 3.70
N GLU A 77 7.72 13.11 4.72
CA GLU A 77 7.34 12.36 5.90
C GLU A 77 6.10 12.94 6.59
N LYS A 78 5.90 14.24 6.50
CA LYS A 78 4.76 14.91 7.17
C LYS A 78 3.41 14.52 6.60
N GLU A 79 3.35 13.99 5.37
CA GLU A 79 2.07 13.57 4.81
C GLU A 79 1.75 12.11 5.11
N TYR A 80 2.65 11.38 5.78
CA TYR A 80 2.41 9.99 6.18
C TYR A 80 1.68 9.91 7.51
N ILE A 81 0.75 8.98 7.60
CA ILE A 81 0.15 8.55 8.86
C ILE A 81 0.68 7.16 9.13
N ARG A 82 1.54 7.02 10.14
CA ARG A 82 2.20 5.75 10.45
C ARG A 82 1.66 5.09 11.72
N ASP A 83 0.83 5.80 12.48
CA ASP A 83 0.17 5.28 13.67
C ASP A 83 -1.23 4.82 13.30
N TYR A 84 -1.47 3.53 13.41
CA TYR A 84 -2.76 2.94 13.06
C TYR A 84 -3.91 3.54 13.88
N ASN A 85 -3.65 3.81 15.16
CA ASN A 85 -4.69 4.42 16.02
C ASN A 85 -5.04 5.83 15.56
N GLU A 86 -4.06 6.59 15.09
CA GLU A 86 -4.31 7.90 14.50
C GLU A 86 -5.15 7.77 13.23
N PHE A 87 -4.83 6.80 12.39
CA PHE A 87 -5.61 6.55 11.18
C PHE A 87 -7.06 6.21 11.50
N LYS A 88 -7.29 5.38 12.50
CA LYS A 88 -8.65 4.96 12.88
C LYS A 88 -9.52 6.11 13.38
N LYS A 89 -8.92 7.20 13.78
CA LYS A 89 -9.65 8.37 14.29
C LYS A 89 -10.08 9.35 13.19
N LEU A 90 -9.70 9.11 11.97
CA LEU A 90 -10.06 10.01 10.87
C LEU A 90 -11.56 9.98 10.55
#